data_719add94ca42642626ce8bdebbc12e77
#
_entry.id   719add94ca42642626ce8bdebbc12e77
#
_cell.length_a   1.000
_cell.length_b   1.000
_cell.length_c   1.000
_cell.angle_alpha   90.00
_cell.angle_beta   90.00
_cell.angle_gamma   90.00
#
_symmetry.space_group_name_H-M   'P 1'
#
loop_
_entity.id
_entity.type
_entity.pdbx_description
1 polymer ?
#
loop_
_entity_poly.entity_id
_entity_poly.type
_entity_poly.pdbx_seq_one_letter_code
_entity_poly.pdbx_strand_id
1 'polypeptide(L)'
;MIELRGVSHRYGPRTVLSGLDLQLSERRIGVVGANGSGKSTFARLLNGLVLPTRGQVLVDGYDTRTAGREVRRRVGFVFSDAEAQVVMPTVAEDVAFGLRRSGLSRAQIAERVDAALSAYGLAEYADHPAHLLSGGQTQLLALAGVLVTEPGTLVCDEPTTLLDLRNARMVTALLASLPQRVVLVTHHLPLLAGFDRVLVLHEGRLVADTDPASAVAAYEELLA
;
A
#
# COMPACT_ATOMS: atom_id res chain seq x y z
N MET A 1 10.69 -9.26 4.53
CA MET A 1 10.79 -8.49 5.80
C MET A 1 11.20 -7.07 5.47
N ILE A 2 10.58 -6.06 6.12
CA ILE A 2 10.99 -4.65 5.97
C ILE A 2 11.57 -4.17 7.30
N GLU A 3 12.73 -3.52 7.24
CA GLU A 3 13.45 -2.99 8.40
C GLU A 3 13.65 -1.48 8.24
N LEU A 4 13.36 -0.75 9.31
CA LEU A 4 13.69 0.67 9.44
C LEU A 4 14.75 0.79 10.56
N ARG A 5 15.87 1.46 10.28
CA ARG A 5 16.97 1.64 11.22
C ARG A 5 17.27 3.12 11.40
N GLY A 6 16.87 3.71 12.53
CA GLY A 6 17.06 5.10 12.88
C GLY A 6 16.45 6.08 11.87
N VAL A 7 15.31 5.71 11.26
CA VAL A 7 14.73 6.42 10.12
C VAL A 7 14.12 7.74 10.56
N SER A 8 14.57 8.82 9.90
CA SER A 8 13.95 10.14 10.00
C SER A 8 13.78 10.74 8.59
N HIS A 9 12.70 11.51 8.41
CA HIS A 9 12.46 12.19 7.13
C HIS A 9 11.99 13.63 7.34
N ARG A 10 12.48 14.52 6.45
CA ARG A 10 12.13 15.94 6.44
C ARG A 10 11.77 16.39 5.04
N TYR A 11 10.75 17.24 4.94
CA TYR A 11 10.46 18.05 3.76
C TYR A 11 10.93 19.50 4.04
N GLY A 12 12.05 19.89 3.46
CA GLY A 12 12.69 21.17 3.77
C GLY A 12 12.99 21.29 5.28
N PRO A 13 12.52 22.35 5.96
CA PRO A 13 12.73 22.54 7.40
C PRO A 13 11.87 21.64 8.29
N ARG A 14 10.73 21.13 7.76
CA ARG A 14 9.74 20.37 8.56
C ARG A 14 10.17 18.92 8.71
N THR A 15 10.36 18.47 9.94
CA THR A 15 10.50 17.04 10.27
C THR A 15 9.13 16.39 10.24
N VAL A 16 8.97 15.30 9.49
CA VAL A 16 7.71 14.56 9.33
C VAL A 16 7.78 13.21 10.01
N LEU A 17 8.97 12.59 10.06
CA LEU A 17 9.20 11.34 10.79
C LEU A 17 10.53 11.46 11.54
N SER A 18 10.58 10.92 12.76
CA SER A 18 11.73 11.07 13.65
C SER A 18 12.07 9.76 14.38
N GLY A 19 13.25 9.21 14.08
CA GLY A 19 13.90 8.14 14.83
C GLY A 19 13.10 6.83 14.87
N LEU A 20 12.59 6.38 13.74
CA LEU A 20 11.86 5.12 13.68
C LEU A 20 12.82 3.94 13.56
N ASP A 21 12.70 2.99 14.49
CA ASP A 21 13.37 1.70 14.48
C ASP A 21 12.31 0.60 14.55
N LEU A 22 12.15 -0.17 13.45
CA LEU A 22 11.06 -1.12 13.26
C LEU A 22 11.51 -2.32 12.42
N GLN A 23 10.94 -3.48 12.72
CA GLN A 23 10.96 -4.66 11.86
C GLN A 23 9.52 -5.08 11.57
N LEU A 24 9.15 -5.14 10.30
CA LEU A 24 7.82 -5.49 9.82
C LEU A 24 7.87 -6.87 9.20
N SER A 25 7.49 -7.88 9.98
CA SER A 25 7.53 -9.31 9.60
C SER A 25 6.14 -9.92 9.50
N GLU A 26 5.17 -9.36 10.19
CA GLU A 26 3.81 -9.84 10.28
C GLU A 26 3.10 -9.78 8.92
N ARG A 27 2.06 -10.59 8.78
CA ARG A 27 1.33 -10.69 7.51
C ARG A 27 0.37 -9.52 7.31
N ARG A 28 -0.23 -9.01 8.38
CA ARG A 28 -1.19 -7.90 8.37
C ARG A 28 -0.77 -6.84 9.37
N ILE A 29 -0.32 -5.71 8.85
CA ILE A 29 0.18 -4.60 9.65
C ILE A 29 -0.67 -3.37 9.37
N GLY A 30 -1.31 -2.84 10.40
CA GLY A 30 -2.03 -1.58 10.35
C GLY A 30 -1.13 -0.40 10.72
N VAL A 31 -1.42 0.77 10.15
CA VAL A 31 -0.76 2.03 10.53
C VAL A 31 -1.84 3.09 10.69
N VAL A 32 -1.97 3.61 11.90
CA VAL A 32 -2.96 4.63 12.24
C VAL A 32 -2.30 5.89 12.79
N GLY A 33 -3.07 6.96 12.88
CA GLY A 33 -2.63 8.25 13.42
C GLY A 33 -3.45 9.40 12.85
N ALA A 34 -3.39 10.56 13.45
CA ALA A 34 -4.08 11.76 12.99
C ALA A 34 -3.58 12.26 11.62
N ASN A 35 -4.34 13.14 10.97
CA ASN A 35 -3.90 13.79 9.76
C ASN A 35 -2.60 14.57 10.01
N GLY A 36 -1.62 14.41 9.13
CA GLY A 36 -0.31 15.03 9.29
C GLY A 36 0.66 14.32 10.24
N SER A 37 0.30 13.16 10.83
CA SER A 37 1.18 12.37 11.72
C SER A 37 2.35 11.68 11.00
N GLY A 38 2.37 11.70 9.64
CA GLY A 38 3.46 11.12 8.85
C GLY A 38 3.15 9.77 8.22
N LYS A 39 1.93 9.22 8.34
CA LYS A 39 1.53 7.89 7.82
C LYS A 39 1.85 7.68 6.34
N SER A 40 1.41 8.60 5.47
CA SER A 40 1.66 8.47 4.02
C SER A 40 3.15 8.59 3.68
N THR A 41 3.90 9.38 4.44
CA THR A 41 5.36 9.46 4.29
C THR A 41 6.01 8.14 4.73
N PHE A 42 5.56 7.58 5.85
CA PHE A 42 5.98 6.26 6.32
C PHE A 42 5.70 5.18 5.25
N ALA A 43 4.47 5.11 4.74
CA ALA A 43 4.11 4.17 3.68
C ALA A 43 5.04 4.29 2.45
N ARG A 44 5.28 5.52 1.98
CA ARG A 44 6.13 5.78 0.82
C ARG A 44 7.62 5.47 1.03
N LEU A 45 8.10 5.50 2.28
CA LEU A 45 9.45 5.05 2.62
C LEU A 45 9.61 3.53 2.42
N LEU A 46 8.56 2.74 2.68
CA LEU A 46 8.62 1.27 2.62
C LEU A 46 8.86 0.73 1.21
N ASN A 47 8.50 1.47 0.16
CA ASN A 47 8.74 1.06 -1.23
C ASN A 47 9.77 1.94 -1.95
N GLY A 48 10.40 2.89 -1.24
CA GLY A 48 11.40 3.79 -1.81
C GLY A 48 10.85 4.87 -2.75
N LEU A 49 9.54 5.19 -2.69
CA LEU A 49 8.98 6.39 -3.35
C LEU A 49 9.49 7.67 -2.68
N VAL A 50 9.74 7.61 -1.38
CA VAL A 50 10.42 8.64 -0.61
C VAL A 50 11.65 8.00 0.03
N LEU A 51 12.78 8.69 0.04
CA LEU A 51 14.00 8.21 0.69
C LEU A 51 14.17 8.87 2.06
N PRO A 52 14.61 8.14 3.08
CA PRO A 52 14.85 8.73 4.39
C PRO A 52 15.94 9.79 4.35
N THR A 53 15.79 10.91 5.09
CA THR A 53 16.86 11.91 5.26
C THR A 53 17.97 11.40 6.16
N ARG A 54 17.64 10.56 7.13
CA ARG A 54 18.58 9.85 8.02
C ARG A 54 18.12 8.42 8.21
N GLY A 55 19.06 7.54 8.52
CA GLY A 55 18.80 6.12 8.72
C GLY A 55 18.64 5.36 7.39
N GLN A 56 18.15 4.14 7.48
CA GLN A 56 18.02 3.21 6.36
C GLN A 56 16.67 2.50 6.40
N VAL A 57 16.10 2.25 5.21
CA VAL A 57 14.96 1.34 5.02
C VAL A 57 15.43 0.20 4.15
N LEU A 58 15.32 -1.02 4.67
CA LEU A 58 15.73 -2.26 4.00
C LEU A 58 14.50 -3.12 3.73
N VAL A 59 14.38 -3.63 2.51
CA VAL A 59 13.36 -4.59 2.09
C VAL A 59 14.04 -5.86 1.66
N ASP A 60 13.86 -6.94 2.41
CA ASP A 60 14.55 -8.21 2.19
C ASP A 60 16.08 -8.02 2.01
N GLY A 61 16.69 -7.11 2.79
CA GLY A 61 18.10 -6.75 2.74
C GLY A 61 18.46 -5.70 1.68
N TYR A 62 17.55 -5.29 0.81
CA TYR A 62 17.80 -4.27 -0.21
C TYR A 62 17.50 -2.87 0.32
N ASP A 63 18.49 -1.99 0.33
CA ASP A 63 18.32 -0.59 0.75
C ASP A 63 17.54 0.21 -0.31
N THR A 64 16.50 0.92 0.14
CA THR A 64 15.64 1.74 -0.73
C THR A 64 16.41 2.81 -1.49
N ARG A 65 17.54 3.29 -0.95
CA ARG A 65 18.38 4.33 -1.55
C ARG A 65 19.24 3.79 -2.70
N THR A 66 19.85 2.63 -2.51
CA THR A 66 20.83 2.07 -3.45
C THR A 66 20.26 1.01 -4.37
N ALA A 67 19.20 0.34 -3.95
CA ALA A 67 18.55 -0.76 -4.68
C ALA A 67 17.06 -0.53 -4.95
N GLY A 68 16.64 0.72 -5.19
CA GLY A 68 15.24 1.10 -5.32
C GLY A 68 14.45 0.31 -6.39
N ARG A 69 15.11 -0.15 -7.48
CA ARG A 69 14.46 -1.01 -8.49
C ARG A 69 14.07 -2.37 -7.88
N GLU A 70 14.98 -2.98 -7.13
CA GLU A 70 14.75 -4.29 -6.49
C GLU A 70 13.68 -4.19 -5.38
N VAL A 71 13.68 -3.07 -4.64
CA VAL A 71 12.65 -2.77 -3.64
C VAL A 71 11.28 -2.68 -4.30
N ARG A 72 11.12 -1.88 -5.37
CA ARG A 72 9.83 -1.71 -6.07
C ARG A 72 9.30 -2.96 -6.79
N ARG A 73 10.14 -3.95 -7.02
CA ARG A 73 9.69 -5.29 -7.49
C ARG A 73 9.10 -6.14 -6.37
N ARG A 74 9.50 -5.88 -5.12
CA ARG A 74 9.08 -6.63 -3.92
C ARG A 74 7.93 -5.99 -3.19
N VAL A 75 7.80 -4.66 -3.31
CA VAL A 75 6.78 -3.88 -2.60
C VAL A 75 5.91 -3.16 -3.61
N GLY A 76 4.69 -3.65 -3.77
CA GLY A 76 3.63 -2.94 -4.48
C GLY A 76 3.08 -1.80 -3.63
N PHE A 77 2.63 -0.73 -4.29
CA PHE A 77 2.06 0.43 -3.62
C PHE A 77 0.71 0.81 -4.23
N VAL A 78 -0.30 0.98 -3.40
CA VAL A 78 -1.63 1.46 -3.78
C VAL A 78 -1.87 2.81 -3.11
N PHE A 79 -2.12 3.82 -3.93
CA PHE A 79 -2.38 5.18 -3.47
C PHE A 79 -3.83 5.36 -3.01
N SER A 80 -4.09 6.40 -2.23
CA SER A 80 -5.44 6.79 -1.80
C SER A 80 -6.32 7.26 -2.96
N ASP A 81 -5.71 7.85 -3.96
CA ASP A 81 -6.36 8.27 -5.20
C ASP A 81 -6.06 7.23 -6.30
N ALA A 82 -7.01 6.33 -6.52
CA ALA A 82 -6.90 5.30 -7.54
C ALA A 82 -6.96 5.88 -8.96
N GLU A 83 -7.69 6.98 -9.19
CA GLU A 83 -7.77 7.63 -10.50
C GLU A 83 -6.41 8.18 -10.93
N ALA A 84 -5.67 8.77 -9.99
CA ALA A 84 -4.31 9.25 -10.26
C ALA A 84 -3.29 8.12 -10.50
N GLN A 85 -3.62 6.88 -10.11
CA GLN A 85 -2.77 5.70 -10.31
C GLN A 85 -2.98 5.04 -11.68
N VAL A 86 -4.19 5.12 -12.24
CA VAL A 86 -4.53 4.59 -13.56
C VAL A 86 -3.94 5.48 -14.65
N VAL A 87 -3.11 4.93 -15.52
CA VAL A 87 -2.32 5.71 -16.51
C VAL A 87 -2.57 5.31 -17.96
N MET A 88 -3.22 4.16 -18.19
CA MET A 88 -3.45 3.66 -19.55
C MET A 88 -4.91 3.89 -19.99
N PRO A 89 -5.16 3.97 -21.30
CA PRO A 89 -6.50 4.24 -21.84
C PRO A 89 -7.55 3.20 -21.49
N THR A 90 -7.18 1.91 -21.54
CA THR A 90 -8.10 0.79 -21.24
C THR A 90 -7.70 0.00 -20.01
N VAL A 91 -8.66 -0.71 -19.44
CA VAL A 91 -8.49 -1.53 -18.25
C VAL A 91 -7.41 -2.60 -18.43
N ALA A 92 -7.45 -3.34 -19.55
CA ALA A 92 -6.46 -4.38 -19.83
C ALA A 92 -5.05 -3.81 -20.05
N GLU A 93 -4.95 -2.66 -20.73
CA GLU A 93 -3.67 -1.98 -20.94
C GLU A 93 -3.05 -1.50 -19.62
N ASP A 94 -3.88 -1.03 -18.69
CA ASP A 94 -3.40 -0.55 -17.40
C ASP A 94 -2.84 -1.68 -16.54
N VAL A 95 -3.53 -2.83 -16.48
CA VAL A 95 -2.99 -4.03 -15.81
C VAL A 95 -1.71 -4.51 -16.51
N ALA A 96 -1.69 -4.55 -17.86
CA ALA A 96 -0.51 -4.95 -18.65
C ALA A 96 0.68 -4.02 -18.43
N PHE A 97 0.44 -2.74 -18.12
CA PHE A 97 1.49 -1.76 -17.86
C PHE A 97 2.44 -2.19 -16.75
N GLY A 98 1.92 -2.78 -15.67
CA GLY A 98 2.72 -3.33 -14.58
C GLY A 98 3.72 -4.41 -15.02
N LEU A 99 3.40 -5.15 -16.10
CA LEU A 99 4.21 -6.25 -16.62
C LEU A 99 5.21 -5.86 -17.73
N ARG A 100 5.24 -4.59 -18.15
CA ARG A 100 6.10 -4.13 -19.28
C ARG A 100 7.60 -4.46 -19.13
N ARG A 101 8.07 -4.65 -17.92
CA ARG A 101 9.49 -4.93 -17.61
C ARG A 101 9.70 -6.27 -16.92
N SER A 102 8.72 -7.17 -17.03
CA SER A 102 8.77 -8.51 -16.40
C SER A 102 9.66 -9.50 -17.17
N GLY A 103 9.94 -9.25 -18.44
CA GLY A 103 10.63 -10.19 -19.32
C GLY A 103 9.71 -11.27 -19.90
N LEU A 104 8.40 -11.21 -19.64
CA LEU A 104 7.40 -12.13 -20.18
C LEU A 104 7.12 -11.88 -21.65
N SER A 105 6.76 -12.93 -22.39
CA SER A 105 6.25 -12.82 -23.77
C SER A 105 4.86 -12.15 -23.80
N ARG A 106 4.46 -11.65 -24.96
CA ARG A 106 3.12 -11.04 -25.13
C ARG A 106 1.98 -12.00 -24.73
N ALA A 107 2.10 -13.28 -25.08
CA ALA A 107 1.10 -14.29 -24.73
C ALA A 107 1.01 -14.49 -23.21
N GLN A 108 2.15 -14.57 -22.53
CA GLN A 108 2.18 -14.69 -21.07
C GLN A 108 1.65 -13.43 -20.36
N ILE A 109 1.89 -12.25 -20.90
CA ILE A 109 1.31 -11.00 -20.39
C ILE A 109 -0.21 -11.04 -20.54
N ALA A 110 -0.74 -11.40 -21.72
CA ALA A 110 -2.17 -11.49 -21.97
C ALA A 110 -2.83 -12.48 -20.98
N GLU A 111 -2.27 -13.68 -20.84
CA GLU A 111 -2.77 -14.68 -19.89
C GLU A 111 -2.82 -14.17 -18.44
N ARG A 112 -1.77 -13.48 -17.97
CA ARG A 112 -1.74 -12.90 -16.63
C ARG A 112 -2.74 -11.75 -16.45
N VAL A 113 -2.91 -10.92 -17.48
CA VAL A 113 -3.90 -9.84 -17.48
C VAL A 113 -5.31 -10.41 -17.38
N ASP A 114 -5.66 -11.40 -18.21
CA ASP A 114 -6.97 -12.05 -18.20
C ASP A 114 -7.26 -12.71 -16.84
N ALA A 115 -6.27 -13.40 -16.27
CA ALA A 115 -6.37 -14.00 -14.95
C ALA A 115 -6.59 -12.93 -13.85
N ALA A 116 -5.84 -11.82 -13.89
CA ALA A 116 -5.99 -10.73 -12.93
C ALA A 116 -7.36 -10.07 -13.06
N LEU A 117 -7.79 -9.73 -14.27
CA LEU A 117 -9.10 -9.10 -14.50
C LEU A 117 -10.24 -10.02 -14.03
N SER A 118 -10.14 -11.32 -14.28
CA SER A 118 -11.11 -12.30 -13.81
C SER A 118 -11.15 -12.38 -12.28
N ALA A 119 -9.98 -12.42 -11.63
CA ALA A 119 -9.86 -12.51 -10.17
C ALA A 119 -10.45 -11.30 -9.45
N TYR A 120 -10.41 -10.12 -10.08
CA TYR A 120 -10.93 -8.87 -9.49
C TYR A 120 -12.29 -8.43 -10.06
N GLY A 121 -12.97 -9.29 -10.85
CA GLY A 121 -14.29 -8.99 -11.38
C GLY A 121 -14.31 -7.88 -12.44
N LEU A 122 -13.20 -7.73 -13.17
CA LEU A 122 -13.03 -6.70 -14.21
C LEU A 122 -12.97 -7.29 -15.63
N ALA A 123 -13.19 -8.59 -15.81
CA ALA A 123 -13.03 -9.26 -17.12
C ALA A 123 -13.93 -8.66 -18.21
N GLU A 124 -15.17 -8.31 -17.89
CA GLU A 124 -16.13 -7.70 -18.83
C GLU A 124 -15.74 -6.25 -19.21
N TYR A 125 -14.84 -5.63 -18.45
CA TYR A 125 -14.38 -4.25 -18.66
C TYR A 125 -13.03 -4.18 -19.36
N ALA A 126 -12.45 -5.31 -19.80
CA ALA A 126 -11.07 -5.36 -20.35
C ALA A 126 -10.78 -4.27 -21.40
N ASP A 127 -11.66 -4.10 -22.37
CA ASP A 127 -11.54 -3.12 -23.46
C ASP A 127 -12.20 -1.77 -23.13
N HIS A 128 -12.82 -1.61 -21.94
CA HIS A 128 -13.46 -0.35 -21.59
C HIS A 128 -12.42 0.74 -21.30
N PRO A 129 -12.76 2.00 -21.62
CA PRO A 129 -11.97 3.14 -21.19
C PRO A 129 -11.88 3.18 -19.64
N ALA A 130 -10.66 3.20 -19.13
CA ALA A 130 -10.41 3.10 -17.68
C ALA A 130 -11.05 4.27 -16.89
N HIS A 131 -11.15 5.46 -17.50
CA HIS A 131 -11.76 6.65 -16.87
C HIS A 131 -13.30 6.59 -16.77
N LEU A 132 -13.95 5.58 -17.35
CA LEU A 132 -15.40 5.39 -17.25
C LEU A 132 -15.80 4.37 -16.16
N LEU A 133 -14.82 3.81 -15.46
CA LEU A 133 -15.08 2.93 -14.33
C LEU A 133 -15.68 3.68 -13.14
N SER A 134 -16.52 2.99 -12.36
CA SER A 134 -16.95 3.51 -11.06
C SER A 134 -15.77 3.56 -10.07
N GLY A 135 -15.83 4.39 -9.02
CA GLY A 135 -14.74 4.51 -8.04
C GLY A 135 -14.31 3.18 -7.43
N GLY A 136 -15.26 2.27 -7.14
CA GLY A 136 -14.92 0.91 -6.68
C GLY A 136 -14.20 0.07 -7.72
N GLN A 137 -14.60 0.16 -8.99
CA GLN A 137 -13.93 -0.54 -10.10
C GLN A 137 -12.54 0.04 -10.36
N THR A 138 -12.39 1.37 -10.28
CA THR A 138 -11.08 2.05 -10.41
C THR A 138 -10.12 1.60 -9.31
N GLN A 139 -10.62 1.46 -8.07
CA GLN A 139 -9.82 0.94 -6.96
C GLN A 139 -9.40 -0.52 -7.18
N LEU A 140 -10.30 -1.37 -7.71
CA LEU A 140 -9.95 -2.75 -8.06
C LEU A 140 -8.96 -2.79 -9.23
N LEU A 141 -9.06 -1.90 -10.20
CA LEU A 141 -8.11 -1.78 -11.29
C LEU A 141 -6.72 -1.39 -10.76
N ALA A 142 -6.63 -0.39 -9.89
CA ALA A 142 -5.37 0.01 -9.25
C ALA A 142 -4.73 -1.16 -8.47
N LEU A 143 -5.54 -1.93 -7.73
CA LEU A 143 -5.07 -3.14 -7.04
C LEU A 143 -4.61 -4.22 -8.02
N ALA A 144 -5.37 -4.49 -9.09
CA ALA A 144 -5.04 -5.48 -10.11
C ALA A 144 -3.71 -5.13 -10.81
N GLY A 145 -3.52 -3.86 -11.20
CA GLY A 145 -2.30 -3.36 -11.84
C GLY A 145 -1.04 -3.51 -10.98
N VAL A 146 -1.19 -3.44 -9.66
CA VAL A 146 -0.09 -3.70 -8.72
C VAL A 146 0.10 -5.20 -8.49
N LEU A 147 -0.97 -5.93 -8.19
CA LEU A 147 -0.91 -7.34 -7.77
C LEU A 147 -0.53 -8.29 -8.92
N VAL A 148 -0.78 -7.92 -10.18
CA VAL A 148 -0.33 -8.68 -11.37
C VAL A 148 1.18 -8.85 -11.42
N THR A 149 1.94 -7.97 -10.75
CA THR A 149 3.39 -8.06 -10.63
C THR A 149 3.86 -9.03 -9.54
N GLU A 150 2.94 -9.61 -8.78
CA GLU A 150 3.18 -10.57 -7.69
C GLU A 150 4.18 -10.05 -6.63
N PRO A 151 3.97 -8.85 -6.07
CA PRO A 151 4.86 -8.33 -5.03
C PRO A 151 4.77 -9.19 -3.77
N GLY A 152 5.86 -9.34 -3.02
CA GLY A 152 5.85 -10.04 -1.72
C GLY A 152 5.16 -9.24 -0.61
N THR A 153 5.10 -7.93 -0.75
CA THR A 153 4.43 -7.00 0.17
C THR A 153 3.59 -5.99 -0.61
N LEU A 154 2.38 -5.72 -0.13
CA LEU A 154 1.51 -4.66 -0.62
C LEU A 154 1.39 -3.57 0.45
N VAL A 155 1.72 -2.35 0.10
CA VAL A 155 1.49 -1.16 0.94
C VAL A 155 0.31 -0.38 0.37
N CYS A 156 -0.70 -0.14 1.19
CA CYS A 156 -1.89 0.62 0.81
C CYS A 156 -1.98 1.88 1.65
N ASP A 157 -1.99 3.04 1.01
CA ASP A 157 -2.14 4.34 1.65
C ASP A 157 -3.59 4.80 1.51
N GLU A 158 -4.42 4.57 2.55
CA GLU A 158 -5.84 4.95 2.60
C GLU A 158 -6.70 4.44 1.43
N PRO A 159 -6.67 3.16 1.07
CA PRO A 159 -7.26 2.65 -0.18
C PRO A 159 -8.80 2.65 -0.21
N THR A 160 -9.45 3.06 0.88
CA THR A 160 -10.92 3.05 1.00
C THR A 160 -11.54 4.43 1.22
N THR A 161 -10.72 5.48 1.31
CA THR A 161 -11.16 6.84 1.71
C THR A 161 -12.20 7.45 0.76
N LEU A 162 -12.09 7.17 -0.54
CA LEU A 162 -12.99 7.71 -1.57
C LEU A 162 -14.11 6.74 -1.97
N LEU A 163 -14.25 5.62 -1.25
CA LEU A 163 -15.23 4.58 -1.56
C LEU A 163 -16.47 4.67 -0.67
N ASP A 164 -17.62 4.31 -1.23
CA ASP A 164 -18.80 4.02 -0.45
C ASP A 164 -18.60 2.79 0.47
N LEU A 165 -19.49 2.59 1.42
CA LEU A 165 -19.36 1.53 2.43
C LEU A 165 -19.29 0.12 1.81
N ARG A 166 -20.03 -0.14 0.71
CA ARG A 166 -20.05 -1.45 0.04
C ARG A 166 -18.69 -1.73 -0.59
N ASN A 167 -18.19 -0.78 -1.36
CA ASN A 167 -16.90 -0.87 -2.04
C ASN A 167 -15.73 -0.92 -1.05
N ALA A 168 -15.79 -0.12 0.03
CA ALA A 168 -14.79 -0.17 1.11
C ALA A 168 -14.73 -1.57 1.77
N ARG A 169 -15.87 -2.18 2.06
CA ARG A 169 -15.93 -3.55 2.60
C ARG A 169 -15.37 -4.59 1.63
N MET A 170 -15.67 -4.46 0.35
CA MET A 170 -15.17 -5.36 -0.70
C MET A 170 -13.64 -5.28 -0.80
N VAL A 171 -13.07 -4.07 -0.88
CA VAL A 171 -11.61 -3.86 -0.91
C VAL A 171 -10.95 -4.39 0.35
N THR A 172 -11.55 -4.17 1.53
CA THR A 172 -11.02 -4.68 2.80
C THR A 172 -11.00 -6.20 2.84
N ALA A 173 -12.09 -6.86 2.43
CA ALA A 173 -12.16 -8.32 2.36
C ALA A 173 -11.10 -8.88 1.39
N LEU A 174 -10.91 -8.23 0.25
CA LEU A 174 -9.86 -8.57 -0.70
C LEU A 174 -8.48 -8.47 -0.04
N LEU A 175 -8.13 -7.33 0.58
CA LEU A 175 -6.84 -7.14 1.25
C LEU A 175 -6.59 -8.18 2.36
N ALA A 176 -7.64 -8.56 3.11
CA ALA A 176 -7.55 -9.58 4.14
C ALA A 176 -7.25 -10.98 3.57
N SER A 177 -7.74 -11.30 2.37
CA SER A 177 -7.57 -12.61 1.72
C SER A 177 -6.23 -12.80 0.99
N LEU A 178 -5.52 -11.70 0.69
CA LEU A 178 -4.29 -11.75 -0.11
C LEU A 178 -3.21 -12.63 0.53
N PRO A 179 -2.46 -13.42 -0.27
CA PRO A 179 -1.30 -14.18 0.21
C PRO A 179 -0.12 -13.28 0.60
N GLN A 180 -0.03 -12.10 0.03
CA GLN A 180 1.02 -11.12 0.29
C GLN A 180 0.96 -10.57 1.72
N ARG A 181 2.09 -10.07 2.23
CA ARG A 181 2.07 -9.16 3.38
C ARG A 181 1.35 -7.88 3.00
N VAL A 182 0.48 -7.39 3.86
CA VAL A 182 -0.24 -6.12 3.67
C VAL A 182 0.14 -5.15 4.78
N VAL A 183 0.59 -3.97 4.39
CA VAL A 183 0.72 -2.81 5.28
C VAL A 183 -0.38 -1.83 4.88
N LEU A 184 -1.36 -1.65 5.75
CA LEU A 184 -2.53 -0.80 5.52
C LEU A 184 -2.43 0.47 6.36
N VAL A 185 -2.26 1.59 5.71
CA VAL A 185 -2.47 2.90 6.34
C VAL A 185 -3.95 3.25 6.24
N THR A 186 -4.57 3.54 7.38
CA THR A 186 -5.98 3.93 7.42
C THR A 186 -6.31 4.75 8.67
N HIS A 187 -7.32 5.60 8.56
CA HIS A 187 -7.98 6.23 9.71
C HIS A 187 -9.26 5.47 10.12
N HIS A 188 -9.66 4.44 9.37
CA HIS A 188 -10.87 3.66 9.61
C HIS A 188 -10.55 2.44 10.46
N LEU A 189 -10.54 2.63 11.79
CA LEU A 189 -10.11 1.65 12.79
C LEU A 189 -10.78 0.26 12.67
N PRO A 190 -12.11 0.15 12.37
CA PRO A 190 -12.75 -1.15 12.20
C PRO A 190 -12.10 -2.07 11.17
N LEU A 191 -11.40 -1.52 10.17
CA LEU A 191 -10.71 -2.33 9.16
C LEU A 191 -9.52 -3.13 9.71
N LEU A 192 -9.04 -2.77 10.90
CA LEU A 192 -7.86 -3.36 11.51
C LEU A 192 -8.16 -4.54 12.44
N ALA A 193 -9.44 -4.85 12.70
CA ALA A 193 -9.82 -5.88 13.66
C ALA A 193 -9.20 -7.28 13.41
N GLY A 194 -8.87 -7.61 12.15
CA GLY A 194 -8.23 -8.89 11.76
C GLY A 194 -6.73 -8.77 11.47
N PHE A 195 -6.08 -7.68 11.89
CA PHE A 195 -4.67 -7.48 11.66
C PHE A 195 -3.82 -8.10 12.79
N ASP A 196 -2.57 -8.44 12.47
CA ASP A 196 -1.65 -9.07 13.43
C ASP A 196 -1.01 -8.03 14.36
N ARG A 197 -0.80 -6.80 13.84
CA ARG A 197 -0.04 -5.74 14.49
C ARG A 197 -0.51 -4.37 13.99
N VAL A 198 -0.55 -3.38 14.87
CA VAL A 198 -0.89 -2.01 14.53
C VAL A 198 0.13 -1.03 15.10
N LEU A 199 0.59 -0.13 14.25
CA LEU A 199 1.50 0.96 14.57
C LEU A 199 0.69 2.24 14.72
N VAL A 200 0.85 2.96 15.82
CA VAL A 200 0.24 4.27 16.03
C VAL A 200 1.30 5.36 15.85
N LEU A 201 1.09 6.21 14.84
CA LEU A 201 1.96 7.36 14.58
C LEU A 201 1.32 8.65 15.09
N HIS A 202 2.07 9.39 15.90
CA HIS A 202 1.68 10.71 16.39
C HIS A 202 2.87 11.67 16.25
N GLU A 203 2.65 12.83 15.62
CA GLU A 203 3.67 13.87 15.39
C GLU A 203 5.00 13.33 14.83
N GLY A 204 4.91 12.38 13.90
CA GLY A 204 6.07 11.78 13.26
C GLY A 204 6.83 10.75 14.09
N ARG A 205 6.31 10.33 15.23
CA ARG A 205 6.88 9.31 16.10
C ARG A 205 5.98 8.09 16.23
N LEU A 206 6.58 6.95 16.47
CA LEU A 206 5.85 5.75 16.85
C LEU A 206 5.52 5.86 18.35
N VAL A 207 4.23 5.88 18.69
CA VAL A 207 3.75 6.00 20.08
C VAL A 207 3.15 4.71 20.60
N ALA A 208 2.68 3.82 19.73
CA ALA A 208 2.31 2.47 20.09
C ALA A 208 2.62 1.50 18.94
N ASP A 209 2.93 0.26 19.33
CA ASP A 209 3.29 -0.84 18.45
C ASP A 209 2.81 -2.13 19.12
N THR A 210 1.58 -2.56 18.80
CA THR A 210 0.88 -3.58 19.57
C THR A 210 -0.22 -4.27 18.75
N ASP A 211 -1.05 -5.09 19.39
CA ASP A 211 -2.24 -5.68 18.82
C ASP A 211 -3.31 -4.62 18.46
N PRO A 212 -4.27 -4.95 17.58
CA PRO A 212 -5.27 -3.98 17.11
C PRO A 212 -6.10 -3.33 18.22
N ALA A 213 -6.53 -4.08 19.23
CA ALA A 213 -7.42 -3.56 20.28
C ALA A 213 -6.68 -2.53 21.16
N SER A 214 -5.47 -2.87 21.57
CA SER A 214 -4.59 -1.99 22.35
C SER A 214 -4.18 -0.75 21.58
N ALA A 215 -3.92 -0.89 20.28
CA ALA A 215 -3.56 0.24 19.42
C ALA A 215 -4.72 1.22 19.21
N VAL A 216 -5.95 0.71 19.05
CA VAL A 216 -7.16 1.55 18.96
C VAL A 216 -7.34 2.35 20.26
N ALA A 217 -7.25 1.70 21.41
CA ALA A 217 -7.36 2.38 22.71
C ALA A 217 -6.29 3.48 22.87
N ALA A 218 -5.02 3.16 22.57
CA ALA A 218 -3.94 4.14 22.61
C ALA A 218 -4.16 5.32 21.64
N TYR A 219 -4.73 5.06 20.48
CA TYR A 219 -5.03 6.12 19.51
C TYR A 219 -6.19 7.00 19.96
N GLU A 220 -7.24 6.43 20.55
CA GLU A 220 -8.38 7.17 21.10
C GLU A 220 -7.96 8.07 22.28
N GLU A 221 -7.07 7.60 23.17
CA GLU A 221 -6.48 8.41 24.24
C GLU A 221 -5.71 9.63 23.74
N LEU A 222 -5.04 9.51 22.57
CA LEU A 222 -4.31 10.62 21.95
C LEU A 222 -5.23 11.69 21.35
N LEU A 223 -6.51 11.36 21.10
CA LEU A 223 -7.48 12.29 20.52
C LEU A 223 -8.37 12.96 21.57
N ALA A 224 -8.36 12.46 22.82
CA ALA A 224 -9.12 12.99 23.94
C ALA A 224 -8.48 14.25 24.53
#